data_f68bf2b1599b86a8dd3c6c07c4fd72eb
#
_entry.id   f68bf2b1599b86a8dd3c6c07c4fd72eb
#
_cell.length_a   1.000
_cell.length_b   1.000
_cell.length_c   1.000
_cell.angle_alpha   90.00
_cell.angle_beta   90.00
_cell.angle_gamma   90.00
#
_symmetry.space_group_name_H-M   'P 1'
#
loop_
_entity.id
_entity.type
_entity.pdbx_description
1 polymer ?
#
loop_
_entity_poly.entity_id
_entity_poly.type
_entity_poly.pdbx_seq_one_letter_code
_entity_poly.pdbx_strand_id
1 'polypeptide(L)'
;MYKRQDSWWSEGVSFQCQPDCGRCCDQPGGIVYLAPTDAERLAEHAGMEVEAWLKRDCTKTLDGRYVLRSRQGDGVCIYLNEQKQCNVYQVRPQQCKAFPWWAENLRSKRSWKQVQESCPGLTAEDAIVISGEEIKLHVHADRQSTRGFRTWK
;
A
#
# COMPACT_ATOMS: atom_id res chain seq x y z
N MET A 1 -25.90 23.46 9.94
CA MET A 1 -24.66 22.98 9.33
C MET A 1 -24.35 21.53 9.73
N TYR A 2 -24.00 20.76 8.79
CA TYR A 2 -23.57 19.41 9.07
C TYR A 2 -22.28 19.44 9.88
N LYS A 3 -22.30 18.80 11.03
CA LYS A 3 -21.09 18.67 11.82
C LYS A 3 -20.50 17.29 11.59
N ARG A 4 -19.30 17.25 11.04
CA ARG A 4 -18.61 16.01 10.83
C ARG A 4 -18.22 15.42 12.16
N GLN A 5 -18.57 14.18 12.37
CA GLN A 5 -18.07 13.48 13.53
C GLN A 5 -16.60 13.16 13.33
N ASP A 6 -15.85 13.28 14.40
CA ASP A 6 -14.45 12.91 14.36
C ASP A 6 -14.34 11.42 14.11
N SER A 7 -13.42 11.06 13.24
CA SER A 7 -13.11 9.67 13.02
C SER A 7 -12.51 9.08 14.30
N TRP A 8 -12.73 7.78 14.53
CA TRP A 8 -12.21 7.12 15.71
C TRP A 8 -10.68 7.24 15.84
N TRP A 9 -9.98 7.50 14.75
CA TRP A 9 -8.53 7.62 14.70
C TRP A 9 -8.04 9.08 14.74
N SER A 10 -8.93 10.03 14.93
CA SER A 10 -8.58 11.46 14.84
C SER A 10 -7.57 11.92 15.87
N GLU A 11 -7.48 11.24 17.01
CA GLU A 11 -6.52 11.57 18.06
C GLU A 11 -5.20 10.82 17.92
N GLY A 12 -5.08 10.01 16.89
CA GLY A 12 -3.86 9.29 16.61
C GLY A 12 -3.96 7.80 16.87
N VAL A 13 -3.04 7.05 16.28
CA VAL A 13 -2.96 5.60 16.41
C VAL A 13 -1.49 5.22 16.44
N SER A 14 -1.14 4.29 17.32
CA SER A 14 0.24 3.82 17.45
C SER A 14 0.61 2.91 16.29
N PHE A 15 1.78 3.17 15.70
CA PHE A 15 2.28 2.37 14.59
C PHE A 15 3.78 2.52 14.44
N GLN A 16 4.44 1.42 14.10
CA GLN A 16 5.83 1.42 13.66
C GLN A 16 6.04 0.24 12.72
N CYS A 17 6.31 0.55 11.45
CA CYS A 17 6.51 -0.50 10.45
C CYS A 17 7.69 -1.38 10.86
N GLN A 18 7.49 -2.69 10.83
CA GLN A 18 8.53 -3.65 11.16
C GLN A 18 9.28 -4.03 9.89
N PRO A 19 10.61 -3.88 9.84
CA PRO A 19 11.37 -4.07 8.59
C PRO A 19 11.21 -5.44 7.95
N ASP A 20 10.99 -6.46 8.77
CA ASP A 20 10.90 -7.84 8.29
C ASP A 20 9.46 -8.32 8.10
N CYS A 21 8.49 -7.40 8.17
CA CYS A 21 7.10 -7.80 8.20
C CYS A 21 6.59 -8.37 6.87
N GLY A 22 6.74 -7.63 5.77
CA GLY A 22 6.24 -8.06 4.46
C GLY A 22 4.75 -8.35 4.38
N ARG A 23 3.97 -8.02 5.42
CA ARG A 23 2.56 -8.40 5.50
C ARG A 23 1.70 -7.71 4.46
N CYS A 24 2.05 -6.49 4.08
CA CYS A 24 1.28 -5.78 3.05
C CYS A 24 1.43 -6.42 1.67
N CYS A 25 2.49 -7.20 1.45
CA CYS A 25 2.72 -7.95 0.22
C CYS A 25 2.22 -9.39 0.30
N ASP A 26 2.03 -9.92 1.49
CA ASP A 26 1.73 -11.34 1.73
C ASP A 26 0.23 -11.56 1.91
N GLN A 27 -0.55 -11.01 0.96
CA GLN A 27 -2.00 -11.14 0.97
C GLN A 27 -2.47 -11.61 -0.40
N PRO A 28 -2.81 -12.91 -0.54
CA PRO A 28 -3.26 -13.42 -1.82
C PRO A 28 -4.47 -12.64 -2.35
N GLY A 29 -4.45 -12.32 -3.63
CA GLY A 29 -5.53 -11.57 -4.26
C GLY A 29 -5.52 -10.08 -4.00
N GLY A 30 -4.52 -9.58 -3.28
CA GLY A 30 -4.36 -8.15 -3.07
C GLY A 30 -4.03 -7.43 -4.37
N ILE A 31 -4.57 -6.22 -4.53
CA ILE A 31 -4.36 -5.43 -5.74
C ILE A 31 -3.60 -4.17 -5.37
N VAL A 32 -2.47 -3.93 -6.04
CA VAL A 32 -1.67 -2.73 -5.83
C VAL A 32 -1.82 -1.83 -7.05
N TYR A 33 -2.58 -0.75 -6.90
CA TYR A 33 -2.72 0.27 -7.92
C TYR A 33 -1.49 1.17 -7.92
N LEU A 34 -1.22 1.77 -9.08
CA LEU A 34 -0.01 2.57 -9.27
C LEU A 34 -0.37 3.96 -9.77
N ALA A 35 0.32 4.95 -9.24
CA ALA A 35 0.33 6.28 -9.83
C ALA A 35 1.46 6.32 -10.88
N PRO A 36 1.39 7.24 -11.86
CA PRO A 36 2.48 7.36 -12.85
C PRO A 36 3.85 7.56 -12.22
N THR A 37 3.93 8.31 -11.12
CA THR A 37 5.20 8.50 -10.41
C THR A 37 5.74 7.23 -9.80
N ASP A 38 4.86 6.31 -9.39
CA ASP A 38 5.28 5.00 -8.89
C ASP A 38 5.96 4.22 -10.01
N ALA A 39 5.37 4.22 -11.20
CA ALA A 39 5.93 3.53 -12.36
C ALA A 39 7.30 4.07 -12.73
N GLU A 40 7.45 5.40 -12.73
CA GLU A 40 8.74 6.02 -13.02
C GLU A 40 9.81 5.59 -12.03
N ARG A 41 9.47 5.63 -10.75
CA ARG A 41 10.41 5.31 -9.68
C ARG A 41 10.82 3.84 -9.69
N LEU A 42 9.87 2.95 -9.89
CA LEU A 42 10.14 1.52 -9.93
C LEU A 42 10.91 1.12 -11.18
N ALA A 43 10.59 1.71 -12.31
CA ALA A 43 11.32 1.45 -13.55
C ALA A 43 12.77 1.92 -13.42
N GLU A 44 12.98 3.11 -12.86
CA GLU A 44 14.33 3.62 -12.64
C GLU A 44 15.13 2.69 -11.72
N HIS A 45 14.50 2.24 -10.64
CA HIS A 45 15.13 1.30 -9.71
C HIS A 45 15.55 0.01 -10.42
N ALA A 46 14.73 -0.44 -11.36
CA ALA A 46 15.01 -1.66 -12.13
C ALA A 46 15.97 -1.42 -13.30
N GLY A 47 16.34 -0.18 -13.57
CA GLY A 47 17.19 0.16 -14.71
C GLY A 47 16.50 -0.05 -16.06
N MET A 48 15.18 0.17 -16.11
CA MET A 48 14.37 -0.10 -17.29
C MET A 48 13.59 1.14 -17.71
N GLU A 49 13.25 1.19 -19.01
CA GLU A 49 12.26 2.15 -19.47
C GLU A 49 10.90 1.80 -18.88
N VAL A 50 10.06 2.81 -18.64
CA VAL A 50 8.77 2.59 -18.00
C VAL A 50 7.90 1.60 -18.76
N GLU A 51 7.84 1.73 -20.09
CA GLU A 51 7.02 0.82 -20.89
C GLU A 51 7.47 -0.64 -20.74
N ALA A 52 8.78 -0.88 -20.73
CA ALA A 52 9.32 -2.22 -20.55
C ALA A 52 9.01 -2.75 -19.14
N TRP A 53 9.14 -1.89 -18.14
CA TRP A 53 8.84 -2.27 -16.78
C TRP A 53 7.35 -2.62 -16.61
N LEU A 54 6.46 -1.82 -17.20
CA LEU A 54 5.03 -2.10 -17.17
C LEU A 54 4.69 -3.45 -17.76
N LYS A 55 5.35 -3.81 -18.85
CA LYS A 55 5.13 -5.13 -19.48
C LYS A 55 5.62 -6.27 -18.60
N ARG A 56 6.74 -6.06 -17.92
CA ARG A 56 7.34 -7.11 -17.12
C ARG A 56 6.63 -7.31 -15.78
N ASP A 57 6.34 -6.22 -15.07
CA ASP A 57 5.93 -6.28 -13.66
C ASP A 57 4.46 -5.92 -13.42
N CYS A 58 3.75 -5.48 -14.44
CA CYS A 58 2.36 -5.04 -14.28
C CYS A 58 1.40 -5.81 -15.17
N THR A 59 0.14 -5.77 -14.80
CA THR A 59 -0.98 -6.21 -15.61
C THR A 59 -2.07 -5.14 -15.54
N LYS A 60 -3.19 -5.36 -16.19
CA LYS A 60 -4.29 -4.40 -16.16
C LYS A 60 -5.53 -5.00 -15.54
N THR A 61 -6.27 -4.19 -14.82
CA THR A 61 -7.59 -4.55 -14.32
C THR A 61 -8.59 -4.56 -15.48
N LEU A 62 -9.82 -4.99 -15.20
CA LEU A 62 -10.87 -5.02 -16.21
C LEU A 62 -11.16 -3.62 -16.76
N ASP A 63 -11.02 -2.58 -15.93
CA ASP A 63 -11.21 -1.20 -16.39
C ASP A 63 -9.95 -0.57 -16.96
N GLY A 64 -8.90 -1.37 -17.12
CA GLY A 64 -7.69 -0.94 -17.83
C GLY A 64 -6.63 -0.26 -16.99
N ARG A 65 -6.78 -0.20 -15.67
CA ARG A 65 -5.76 0.41 -14.81
C ARG A 65 -4.58 -0.52 -14.61
N TYR A 66 -3.38 0.05 -14.57
CA TYR A 66 -2.19 -0.74 -14.29
C TYR A 66 -2.09 -1.11 -12.80
N VAL A 67 -1.77 -2.36 -12.55
CA VAL A 67 -1.55 -2.86 -11.19
C VAL A 67 -0.33 -3.79 -11.22
N LEU A 68 0.31 -3.97 -10.07
CA LEU A 68 1.43 -4.92 -9.98
C LEU A 68 0.93 -6.34 -10.20
N ARG A 69 1.77 -7.16 -10.84
CA ARG A 69 1.48 -8.58 -10.98
C ARG A 69 1.53 -9.28 -9.64
N SER A 70 0.70 -10.31 -9.52
CA SER A 70 0.79 -11.25 -8.41
C SER A 70 1.45 -12.53 -8.91
N ARG A 71 2.12 -13.25 -8.01
CA ARG A 71 2.74 -14.51 -8.39
C ARG A 71 1.68 -15.56 -8.71
N GLN A 72 1.98 -16.39 -9.70
CA GLN A 72 1.15 -17.56 -9.95
C GLN A 72 1.33 -18.52 -8.79
N GLY A 73 0.27 -19.19 -8.42
CA GLY A 73 0.29 -20.14 -7.33
C GLY A 73 -0.26 -19.54 -6.04
N ASP A 74 0.50 -18.69 -5.36
CA ASP A 74 0.06 -18.13 -4.08
C ASP A 74 -0.63 -16.76 -4.19
N GLY A 75 -0.55 -16.10 -5.34
CA GLY A 75 -1.26 -14.85 -5.56
C GLY A 75 -0.73 -13.64 -4.80
N VAL A 76 0.44 -13.74 -4.17
CA VAL A 76 1.02 -12.61 -3.45
C VAL A 76 1.81 -11.71 -4.41
N CYS A 77 2.19 -10.52 -3.92
CA CYS A 77 2.95 -9.56 -4.72
C CYS A 77 4.26 -10.15 -5.22
N ILE A 78 4.61 -9.87 -6.49
CA ILE A 78 5.84 -10.39 -7.10
C ILE A 78 7.12 -9.92 -6.40
N TYR A 79 7.04 -8.82 -5.64
CA TYR A 79 8.21 -8.26 -4.96
C TYR A 79 8.43 -8.85 -3.56
N LEU A 80 7.54 -9.70 -3.08
CA LEU A 80 7.73 -10.37 -1.80
C LEU A 80 8.74 -11.49 -1.98
N ASN A 81 9.87 -11.43 -1.24
CA ASN A 81 10.91 -12.44 -1.36
C ASN A 81 10.69 -13.59 -0.38
N GLU A 82 11.60 -14.56 -0.41
CA GLU A 82 11.50 -15.77 0.44
C GLU A 82 11.60 -15.47 1.92
N GLN A 83 12.24 -14.35 2.28
CA GLN A 83 12.37 -13.91 3.66
C GLN A 83 11.17 -13.08 4.11
N LYS A 84 10.10 -13.01 3.29
CA LYS A 84 8.91 -12.23 3.57
C LYS A 84 9.18 -10.73 3.65
N GLN A 85 10.12 -10.25 2.85
CA GLN A 85 10.48 -8.84 2.74
C GLN A 85 10.20 -8.34 1.34
N CYS A 86 9.91 -7.05 1.22
CA CYS A 86 9.67 -6.43 -0.07
C CYS A 86 10.98 -6.07 -0.76
N ASN A 87 11.22 -6.62 -1.96
CA ASN A 87 12.44 -6.35 -2.72
C ASN A 87 12.58 -4.90 -3.15
N VAL A 88 11.49 -4.15 -3.19
CA VAL A 88 11.49 -2.74 -3.60
C VAL A 88 11.04 -1.83 -2.46
N TYR A 89 11.33 -2.22 -1.22
CA TYR A 89 10.82 -1.55 -0.03
C TYR A 89 11.02 -0.02 -0.08
N GLN A 90 12.22 0.43 -0.45
CA GLN A 90 12.55 1.85 -0.42
C GLN A 90 11.89 2.65 -1.53
N VAL A 91 11.51 2.00 -2.61
CA VAL A 91 10.83 2.64 -3.75
C VAL A 91 9.42 2.10 -3.95
N ARG A 92 8.86 1.50 -2.92
CA ARG A 92 7.56 0.84 -3.03
C ARG A 92 6.47 1.81 -3.47
N PRO A 93 5.40 1.29 -4.12
CA PRO A 93 4.28 2.13 -4.56
C PRO A 93 3.65 2.89 -3.40
N GLN A 94 3.05 4.03 -3.70
CA GLN A 94 2.42 4.89 -2.70
C GLN A 94 1.37 4.13 -1.90
N GLN A 95 0.60 3.25 -2.55
CA GLN A 95 -0.39 2.44 -1.84
C GLN A 95 0.25 1.59 -0.75
N CYS A 96 1.41 1.00 -1.04
CA CYS A 96 2.14 0.21 -0.06
C CYS A 96 2.72 1.06 1.07
N LYS A 97 3.17 2.28 0.73
CA LYS A 97 3.66 3.22 1.74
C LYS A 97 2.55 3.69 2.67
N ALA A 98 1.33 3.80 2.16
CA ALA A 98 0.19 4.24 2.94
C ALA A 98 -0.35 3.15 3.87
N PHE A 99 0.01 1.89 3.66
CA PHE A 99 -0.44 0.82 4.56
C PHE A 99 0.11 1.08 5.98
N PRO A 100 -0.66 0.93 7.05
CA PRO A 100 -2.03 0.41 7.12
C PRO A 100 -3.13 1.48 7.01
N TRP A 101 -2.80 2.70 6.61
CA TRP A 101 -3.71 3.86 6.63
C TRP A 101 -4.63 3.91 5.41
N TRP A 102 -5.03 2.75 4.89
CA TRP A 102 -5.98 2.68 3.79
C TRP A 102 -7.38 3.00 4.28
N ALA A 103 -8.15 3.72 3.46
CA ALA A 103 -9.51 4.11 3.83
C ALA A 103 -10.36 2.90 4.26
N GLU A 104 -10.22 1.78 3.57
CA GLU A 104 -10.96 0.57 3.92
C GLU A 104 -10.59 0.02 5.28
N ASN A 105 -9.34 0.17 5.71
CA ASN A 105 -8.89 -0.27 7.02
C ASN A 105 -9.40 0.64 8.14
N LEU A 106 -9.54 1.92 7.82
CA LEU A 106 -9.93 2.94 8.80
C LEU A 106 -11.43 3.17 8.88
N ARG A 107 -12.20 2.48 8.05
CA ARG A 107 -13.64 2.68 7.96
C ARG A 107 -14.35 2.47 9.30
N SER A 108 -13.88 1.54 10.12
CA SER A 108 -14.45 1.25 11.43
C SER A 108 -13.40 0.62 12.34
N LYS A 109 -13.68 0.64 13.65
CA LYS A 109 -12.79 -0.04 14.59
C LYS A 109 -12.71 -1.54 14.32
N ARG A 110 -13.80 -2.12 13.83
CA ARG A 110 -13.82 -3.54 13.46
C ARG A 110 -12.84 -3.83 12.32
N SER A 111 -12.87 -3.02 11.28
CA SER A 111 -11.93 -3.16 10.16
C SER A 111 -10.49 -3.03 10.63
N TRP A 112 -10.25 -2.05 11.51
CA TRP A 112 -8.92 -1.80 12.06
C TRP A 112 -8.42 -2.98 12.89
N LYS A 113 -9.30 -3.58 13.68
CA LYS A 113 -8.93 -4.71 14.51
C LYS A 113 -8.44 -5.90 13.65
N GLN A 114 -9.07 -6.10 12.50
CA GLN A 114 -8.63 -7.13 11.56
C GLN A 114 -7.23 -6.85 11.03
N VAL A 115 -6.92 -5.58 10.78
CA VAL A 115 -5.58 -5.17 10.34
C VAL A 115 -4.56 -5.41 11.45
N GLN A 116 -4.92 -5.13 12.70
CA GLN A 116 -4.03 -5.37 13.83
C GLN A 116 -3.61 -6.83 13.95
N GLU A 117 -4.49 -7.74 13.59
CA GLU A 117 -4.19 -9.17 13.64
C GLU A 117 -3.11 -9.57 12.65
N SER A 118 -2.95 -8.82 11.55
CA SER A 118 -1.99 -9.16 10.51
C SER A 118 -0.80 -8.19 10.41
N CYS A 119 -0.85 -7.06 11.13
CA CYS A 119 0.21 -6.05 11.06
C CYS A 119 0.91 -5.89 12.42
N PRO A 120 2.09 -6.50 12.62
CA PRO A 120 2.78 -6.40 13.90
C PRO A 120 3.21 -4.99 14.26
N GLY A 121 3.28 -4.07 13.29
CA GLY A 121 3.64 -2.68 13.56
C GLY A 121 2.62 -1.95 14.43
N LEU A 122 1.39 -2.44 14.50
CA LEU A 122 0.33 -1.79 15.28
C LEU A 122 0.37 -2.15 16.75
N THR A 123 1.07 -3.23 17.09
CA THR A 123 1.20 -3.69 18.48
C THR A 123 2.65 -3.79 18.93
N ALA A 124 3.58 -3.28 18.15
CA ALA A 124 5.00 -3.35 18.46
C ALA A 124 5.35 -2.45 19.63
N GLU A 125 6.34 -2.84 20.43
CA GLU A 125 6.79 -2.06 21.57
C GLU A 125 7.36 -0.71 21.17
N ASP A 126 7.98 -0.63 19.97
CA ASP A 126 8.54 0.61 19.47
C ASP A 126 7.54 1.47 18.70
N ALA A 127 6.26 1.09 18.69
CA ALA A 127 5.24 1.86 18.00
C ALA A 127 5.08 3.25 18.62
N ILE A 128 5.02 4.26 17.74
CA ILE A 128 4.80 5.64 18.14
C ILE A 128 3.39 6.07 17.73
N VAL A 129 2.87 7.10 18.39
CA VAL A 129 1.55 7.61 18.02
C VAL A 129 1.67 8.45 16.76
N ILE A 130 0.92 8.05 15.73
CA ILE A 130 0.80 8.80 14.48
C ILE A 130 -0.43 9.70 14.60
N SER A 131 -0.25 11.00 14.39
CA SER A 131 -1.34 11.95 14.58
C SER A 131 -2.47 11.73 13.58
N GLY A 132 -3.69 12.14 13.95
CA GLY A 132 -4.82 12.07 13.03
C GLY A 132 -4.60 12.88 11.77
N GLU A 133 -3.88 13.99 11.87
CA GLU A 133 -3.56 14.80 10.70
C GLU A 133 -2.64 14.08 9.73
N GLU A 134 -1.63 13.40 10.25
CA GLU A 134 -0.73 12.60 9.42
C GLU A 134 -1.47 11.43 8.80
N ILE A 135 -2.37 10.80 9.56
CA ILE A 135 -3.19 9.70 9.05
C ILE A 135 -4.05 10.18 7.87
N LYS A 136 -4.63 11.38 7.97
CA LYS A 136 -5.40 11.96 6.87
C LYS A 136 -4.57 12.11 5.61
N LEU A 137 -3.31 12.51 5.74
CA LEU A 137 -2.41 12.63 4.60
C LEU A 137 -2.18 11.28 3.94
N HIS A 138 -1.99 10.24 4.74
CA HIS A 138 -1.82 8.88 4.20
C HIS A 138 -3.08 8.39 3.49
N VAL A 139 -4.24 8.64 4.07
CA VAL A 139 -5.52 8.26 3.45
C VAL A 139 -5.70 8.97 2.11
N HIS A 140 -5.36 10.26 2.07
CA HIS A 140 -5.45 11.03 0.83
C HIS A 140 -4.52 10.46 -0.24
N ALA A 141 -3.28 10.16 0.14
CA ALA A 141 -2.30 9.58 -0.79
C ALA A 141 -2.76 8.22 -1.30
N ASP A 142 -3.34 7.40 -0.43
CA ASP A 142 -3.92 6.12 -0.83
C ASP A 142 -5.01 6.30 -1.88
N ARG A 143 -5.93 7.22 -1.64
CA ARG A 143 -7.01 7.48 -2.60
C ARG A 143 -6.51 8.00 -3.94
N GLN A 144 -5.46 8.82 -3.91
CA GLN A 144 -4.84 9.30 -5.14
C GLN A 144 -4.21 8.16 -5.93
N SER A 145 -3.50 7.27 -5.26
CA SER A 145 -2.84 6.16 -5.93
C SER A 145 -3.83 5.14 -6.48
N THR A 146 -4.96 4.91 -5.83
CA THR A 146 -5.95 3.95 -6.32
C THR A 146 -6.72 4.44 -7.55
N ARG A 147 -6.62 5.73 -7.88
CA ARG A 147 -7.14 6.20 -9.16
C ARG A 147 -6.42 5.56 -10.32
N GLY A 148 -5.12 5.30 -10.16
CA GLY A 148 -4.33 4.60 -11.15
C GLY A 148 -4.17 5.36 -12.46
N PHE A 149 -3.67 4.66 -13.44
CA PHE A 149 -3.58 5.18 -14.81
C PHE A 149 -3.74 4.03 -15.79
N ARG A 150 -4.17 4.38 -17.01
CA ARG A 150 -4.51 3.37 -18.03
C ARG A 150 -3.56 3.35 -19.20
N THR A 151 -2.82 4.42 -19.40
CA THR A 151 -1.89 4.53 -20.52
C THR A 151 -0.63 5.21 -20.06
N TRP A 152 0.46 4.89 -20.72
CA TRP A 152 1.74 5.54 -20.51
C TRP A 152 2.21 6.17 -21.82
N LYS A 153 2.61 7.42 -21.73
CA LYS A 153 3.12 8.14 -22.91
C LYS A 153 4.63 8.18 -22.91
#